data_bbd27acea62c547990adc1d364437b88
#
_entry.id   bbd27acea62c547990adc1d364437b88
#
_cell.length_a   1.000
_cell.length_b   1.000
_cell.length_c   1.000
_cell.angle_alpha   90.00
_cell.angle_beta   90.00
_cell.angle_gamma   90.00
#
_symmetry.space_group_name_H-M   'P 1'
#
loop_
_entity.id
_entity.type
_entity.pdbx_description
1 polymer ?
#
loop_
_entity_poly.entity_id
_entity_poly.type
_entity_poly.pdbx_seq_one_letter_code
_entity_poly.pdbx_strand_id
1 'polypeptide(L)'
;IGHSTTAPEIYYSFNLGAEWKGLGFDAMFQGTGRYSAVLNTKSLYWPLINNTTISQEYYDNRWTPENQDAKYPRLSSQSNENNYQTNTLWLADRSFLKLRSIELYYKFPQTWVKKSKILSNAKIYVRGIDLLCFDKINIADPEVYGATYPLTRSVVAGLTIGL
;
A
#
# COMPACT_ATOMS: atom_id res chain seq x y z
N ILE A 1 -5.62 17.54 -15.93
CA ILE A 1 -6.29 18.04 -14.73
C ILE A 1 -6.21 16.94 -13.70
N GLY A 2 -5.65 17.23 -12.52
CA GLY A 2 -5.60 16.29 -11.40
C GLY A 2 -6.85 16.33 -10.55
N HIS A 3 -6.97 15.35 -9.67
CA HIS A 3 -7.98 15.30 -8.62
C HIS A 3 -7.47 16.00 -7.35
N SER A 4 -8.28 16.02 -6.31
CA SER A 4 -7.87 16.57 -5.01
C SER A 4 -6.57 15.94 -4.51
N THR A 5 -5.69 16.76 -3.95
CA THR A 5 -4.44 16.34 -3.32
C THR A 5 -4.52 16.27 -1.79
N THR A 6 -5.61 16.78 -1.23
CA THR A 6 -5.82 16.83 0.23
C THR A 6 -6.51 15.56 0.73
N ALA A 7 -7.57 15.14 0.04
CA ALA A 7 -8.32 13.94 0.40
C ALA A 7 -8.86 13.26 -0.86
N PRO A 8 -8.99 11.93 -0.86
CA PRO A 8 -9.66 11.23 -1.94
C PRO A 8 -11.11 11.67 -2.10
N GLU A 9 -11.56 11.77 -3.35
CA GLU A 9 -12.97 12.06 -3.64
C GLU A 9 -13.84 10.81 -3.49
N ILE A 10 -13.24 9.62 -3.62
CA ILE A 10 -13.93 8.34 -3.52
C ILE A 10 -13.18 7.45 -2.52
N TYR A 11 -13.91 6.93 -1.54
CA TYR A 11 -13.49 5.82 -0.69
C TYR A 11 -14.40 4.63 -0.96
N TYR A 12 -13.80 3.44 -1.05
CA TYR A 12 -14.57 2.22 -1.22
C TYR A 12 -13.92 1.06 -0.46
N SER A 13 -14.76 0.13 -0.02
CA SER A 13 -14.32 -1.13 0.55
C SER A 13 -15.32 -2.22 0.21
N PHE A 14 -14.84 -3.44 0.12
CA PHE A 14 -15.69 -4.63 -0.03
C PHE A 14 -15.04 -5.84 0.62
N ASN A 15 -15.87 -6.77 1.05
CA ASN A 15 -15.47 -8.02 1.63
C ASN A 15 -15.90 -9.18 0.74
N LEU A 16 -15.03 -10.17 0.63
CA LEU A 16 -15.29 -11.44 -0.03
C LEU A 16 -15.04 -12.55 0.98
N GLY A 17 -15.98 -13.46 1.14
CA GLY A 17 -15.82 -14.59 2.04
C GLY A 17 -16.63 -15.78 1.58
N ALA A 18 -16.14 -16.96 1.90
CA ALA A 18 -16.84 -18.22 1.69
C ALA A 18 -16.44 -19.25 2.76
N GLU A 19 -17.37 -20.08 3.13
CA GLU A 19 -17.13 -21.18 4.08
C GLU A 19 -17.77 -22.47 3.54
N TRP A 20 -17.03 -23.55 3.62
CA TRP A 20 -17.50 -24.86 3.26
C TRP A 20 -16.95 -25.94 4.20
N LYS A 21 -17.83 -26.67 4.87
CA LYS A 21 -17.47 -27.74 5.82
C LYS A 21 -16.45 -27.33 6.89
N GLY A 22 -16.56 -26.09 7.37
CA GLY A 22 -15.66 -25.54 8.40
C GLY A 22 -14.38 -24.90 7.87
N LEU A 23 -13.98 -25.15 6.63
CA LEU A 23 -12.91 -24.42 5.98
C LEU A 23 -13.49 -23.14 5.37
N GLY A 24 -12.90 -22.01 5.68
CA GLY A 24 -13.36 -20.75 5.14
C GLY A 24 -12.25 -19.76 4.90
N PHE A 25 -12.57 -18.72 4.14
CA PHE A 25 -11.73 -17.55 3.97
C PHE A 25 -12.58 -16.29 4.03
N ASP A 26 -11.95 -15.21 4.50
CA ASP A 26 -12.48 -13.85 4.47
C ASP A 26 -11.39 -12.91 3.95
N ALA A 27 -11.71 -12.09 2.98
CA ALA A 27 -10.79 -11.11 2.40
C ALA A 27 -11.45 -9.73 2.39
N MET A 28 -10.75 -8.73 2.94
CA MET A 28 -11.18 -7.34 2.97
C MET A 28 -10.31 -6.51 2.04
N PHE A 29 -10.95 -5.82 1.12
CA PHE A 29 -10.34 -4.86 0.22
C PHE A 29 -10.77 -3.45 0.59
N GLN A 30 -9.84 -2.51 0.48
CA GLN A 30 -10.09 -1.09 0.66
C GLN A 30 -9.31 -0.30 -0.36
N GLY A 31 -9.94 0.73 -0.91
CA GLY A 31 -9.28 1.58 -1.89
C GLY A 31 -9.78 3.01 -1.89
N THR A 32 -9.07 3.82 -2.65
CA THR A 32 -9.43 5.21 -2.92
C THR A 32 -9.42 5.45 -4.43
N GLY A 33 -10.24 6.39 -4.86
CA GLY A 33 -10.30 6.83 -6.25
C GLY A 33 -10.31 8.34 -6.36
N ARG A 34 -9.96 8.85 -7.55
CA ARG A 34 -9.89 10.30 -7.81
C ARG A 34 -9.06 11.03 -6.77
N TYR A 35 -7.85 10.56 -6.59
CA TYR A 35 -6.90 11.11 -5.64
C TYR A 35 -5.57 11.36 -6.31
N SER A 36 -4.99 12.53 -6.09
CA SER A 36 -3.70 12.92 -6.67
C SER A 36 -2.69 13.23 -5.58
N ALA A 37 -1.42 13.16 -5.93
CA ALA A 37 -0.32 13.64 -5.11
C ALA A 37 0.63 14.48 -5.95
N VAL A 38 1.24 15.48 -5.34
CA VAL A 38 2.34 16.24 -5.96
C VAL A 38 3.65 15.66 -5.45
N LEU A 39 4.40 14.99 -6.32
CA LEU A 39 5.58 14.21 -5.97
C LEU A 39 6.87 15.05 -5.96
N ASN A 40 6.81 16.32 -5.57
CA ASN A 40 7.98 17.21 -5.53
C ASN A 40 8.61 17.34 -4.13
N THR A 41 8.44 16.37 -3.26
CA THR A 41 9.00 16.42 -1.90
C THR A 41 10.51 16.28 -1.91
N LYS A 42 11.19 17.11 -1.11
CA LYS A 42 12.66 17.19 -1.07
C LYS A 42 13.34 15.86 -0.76
N SER A 43 12.75 15.08 0.13
CA SER A 43 13.30 13.81 0.59
C SER A 43 13.29 12.68 -0.44
N LEU A 44 12.42 12.74 -1.45
CA LEU A 44 12.27 11.67 -2.44
C LEU A 44 12.65 12.09 -3.86
N TYR A 45 12.41 13.35 -4.21
CA TYR A 45 12.49 13.84 -5.59
C TYR A 45 13.46 15.00 -5.80
N TRP A 46 14.06 15.57 -4.73
CA TRP A 46 15.12 16.56 -4.86
C TRP A 46 16.47 15.86 -4.65
N PRO A 47 17.12 15.44 -5.72
CA PRO A 47 18.33 14.66 -5.60
C PRO A 47 19.53 15.51 -5.19
N LEU A 48 20.42 14.90 -4.41
CA LEU A 48 21.77 15.38 -4.11
C LEU A 48 21.87 16.76 -3.45
N ILE A 49 20.77 17.36 -2.99
CA ILE A 49 20.77 18.63 -2.29
C ILE A 49 20.98 18.39 -0.80
N ASN A 50 21.85 19.14 -0.17
CA ASN A 50 22.20 18.99 1.25
C ASN A 50 22.67 17.58 1.62
N ASN A 51 23.50 16.96 0.78
CA ASN A 51 24.01 15.58 0.96
C ASN A 51 22.91 14.51 1.05
N THR A 52 21.76 14.76 0.46
CA THR A 52 20.72 13.73 0.35
C THR A 52 21.06 12.71 -0.73
N THR A 53 20.52 11.51 -0.59
CA THR A 53 20.58 10.47 -1.60
C THR A 53 19.48 10.67 -2.63
N ILE A 54 19.44 9.79 -3.63
CA ILE A 54 18.44 9.77 -4.69
C ILE A 54 17.77 8.40 -4.70
N SER A 55 16.48 8.36 -5.03
CA SER A 55 15.78 7.10 -5.26
C SER A 55 16.22 6.44 -6.56
N GLN A 56 16.20 5.11 -6.59
CA GLN A 56 16.51 4.34 -7.81
C GLN A 56 15.54 4.71 -8.95
N GLU A 57 14.26 4.89 -8.65
CA GLU A 57 13.25 5.31 -9.63
C GLU A 57 13.61 6.64 -10.31
N TYR A 58 14.08 7.63 -9.53
CA TYR A 58 14.53 8.89 -10.11
C TYR A 58 15.79 8.69 -10.95
N TYR A 59 16.76 7.93 -10.44
CA TYR A 59 18.02 7.66 -11.13
C TYR A 59 17.79 7.01 -12.49
N ASP A 60 16.94 6.02 -12.57
CA ASP A 60 16.66 5.25 -13.79
C ASP A 60 15.87 6.07 -14.82
N ASN A 61 15.02 6.97 -14.35
CA ASN A 61 14.12 7.76 -15.22
C ASN A 61 14.50 9.24 -15.32
N ARG A 62 15.75 9.60 -14.98
CA ARG A 62 16.26 10.97 -15.12
C ARG A 62 16.62 11.33 -16.55
N TRP A 63 16.62 12.61 -16.84
CA TRP A 63 17.15 13.12 -18.09
C TRP A 63 18.66 12.89 -18.19
N THR A 64 19.11 12.36 -19.33
CA THR A 64 20.51 12.27 -19.77
C THR A 64 20.59 12.60 -21.26
N PRO A 65 21.78 12.88 -21.83
CA PRO A 65 21.91 13.08 -23.27
C PRO A 65 21.38 11.90 -24.11
N GLU A 66 21.43 10.68 -23.56
CA GLU A 66 20.97 9.44 -24.17
C GLU A 66 19.47 9.17 -23.91
N ASN A 67 18.88 9.82 -22.89
CA ASN A 67 17.46 9.70 -22.51
C ASN A 67 16.82 11.09 -22.40
N GLN A 68 16.56 11.73 -23.53
CA GLN A 68 16.04 13.10 -23.58
C GLN A 68 14.53 13.20 -23.31
N ASP A 69 13.78 12.10 -23.49
CA ASP A 69 12.35 12.00 -23.18
C ASP A 69 12.11 11.41 -21.77
N ALA A 70 12.93 11.83 -20.84
CA ALA A 70 12.92 11.33 -19.47
C ALA A 70 11.79 11.92 -18.63
N LYS A 71 11.30 11.12 -17.68
CA LYS A 71 10.25 11.50 -16.72
C LYS A 71 10.71 12.59 -15.74
N TYR A 72 11.98 12.54 -15.32
CA TYR A 72 12.53 13.45 -14.30
C TYR A 72 13.61 14.36 -14.85
N PRO A 73 13.82 15.55 -14.25
CA PRO A 73 14.90 16.44 -14.62
C PRO A 73 16.28 15.82 -14.46
N ARG A 74 17.27 16.45 -15.08
CA ARG A 74 18.69 16.09 -14.90
C ARG A 74 19.11 16.22 -13.43
N LEU A 75 19.96 15.29 -12.98
CA LEU A 75 20.59 15.38 -11.67
C LEU A 75 21.47 16.63 -11.55
N SER A 76 21.41 17.29 -10.40
CA SER A 76 22.24 18.42 -10.05
C SER A 76 22.45 18.47 -8.55
N SER A 77 23.68 18.75 -8.11
CA SER A 77 23.99 19.07 -6.72
C SER A 77 23.72 20.56 -6.39
N GLN A 78 23.44 21.37 -7.40
CA GLN A 78 23.04 22.76 -7.23
C GLN A 78 21.53 22.86 -7.09
N SER A 79 21.08 23.77 -6.22
CA SER A 79 19.66 24.04 -6.08
C SER A 79 19.09 24.57 -7.39
N ASN A 80 18.08 23.89 -7.91
CA ASN A 80 17.31 24.33 -9.07
C ASN A 80 15.82 24.26 -8.73
N GLU A 81 15.37 25.18 -7.90
CA GLU A 81 14.00 25.19 -7.37
C GLU A 81 12.93 25.27 -8.46
N ASN A 82 13.27 25.84 -9.62
CA ASN A 82 12.34 25.93 -10.74
C ASN A 82 11.88 24.54 -11.24
N ASN A 83 12.77 23.56 -11.23
CA ASN A 83 12.43 22.20 -11.65
C ASN A 83 11.44 21.50 -10.70
N TYR A 84 11.34 21.97 -9.46
CA TYR A 84 10.56 21.34 -8.41
C TYR A 84 9.33 22.17 -7.99
N GLN A 85 9.00 23.21 -8.74
CA GLN A 85 7.75 23.93 -8.58
C GLN A 85 6.56 23.00 -8.84
N THR A 86 5.48 23.22 -8.11
CA THR A 86 4.24 22.46 -8.31
C THR A 86 3.70 22.64 -9.73
N ASN A 87 3.72 21.58 -10.50
CA ASN A 87 3.22 21.54 -11.87
C ASN A 87 2.74 20.11 -12.22
N THR A 88 2.31 19.94 -13.46
CA THR A 88 1.77 18.64 -13.93
C THR A 88 2.82 17.53 -14.02
N LEU A 89 4.10 17.85 -14.14
CA LEU A 89 5.19 16.87 -14.12
C LEU A 89 5.20 16.07 -12.81
N TRP A 90 4.95 16.75 -11.70
CA TRP A 90 4.95 16.16 -10.36
C TRP A 90 3.59 15.63 -9.92
N LEU A 91 2.56 15.80 -10.74
CA LEU A 91 1.22 15.33 -10.40
C LEU A 91 1.10 13.83 -10.73
N ALA A 92 0.85 13.03 -9.72
CA ALA A 92 0.66 11.60 -9.84
C ALA A 92 -0.73 11.17 -9.36
N ASP A 93 -1.21 10.06 -9.92
CA ASP A 93 -2.42 9.39 -9.44
C ASP A 93 -2.08 8.61 -8.17
N ARG A 94 -2.68 9.01 -7.06
CA ARG A 94 -2.52 8.43 -5.73
C ARG A 94 -3.63 7.43 -5.38
N SER A 95 -4.49 7.11 -6.33
CA SER A 95 -5.53 6.10 -6.14
C SER A 95 -4.90 4.73 -5.93
N PHE A 96 -5.48 3.92 -5.06
CA PHE A 96 -5.00 2.57 -4.78
C PHE A 96 -6.13 1.61 -4.46
N LEU A 97 -5.82 0.32 -4.52
CA LEU A 97 -6.61 -0.78 -3.97
C LEU A 97 -5.67 -1.68 -3.16
N LYS A 98 -5.96 -1.86 -1.87
CA LYS A 98 -5.21 -2.73 -0.97
C LYS A 98 -6.02 -3.94 -0.53
N LEU A 99 -5.37 -5.09 -0.45
CA LEU A 99 -5.85 -6.24 0.31
C LEU A 99 -5.48 -6.00 1.78
N ARG A 100 -6.42 -5.44 2.54
CA ARG A 100 -6.23 -5.08 3.96
C ARG A 100 -6.06 -6.27 4.85
N SER A 101 -6.89 -7.28 4.65
CA SER A 101 -6.75 -8.53 5.36
C SER A 101 -7.24 -9.69 4.52
N ILE A 102 -6.62 -10.82 4.69
CA ILE A 102 -7.11 -12.11 4.24
C ILE A 102 -6.92 -13.11 5.36
N GLU A 103 -7.97 -13.78 5.74
CA GLU A 103 -7.95 -14.84 6.76
C GLU A 103 -8.36 -16.16 6.11
N LEU A 104 -7.54 -17.18 6.27
CA LEU A 104 -7.90 -18.57 6.03
C LEU A 104 -8.10 -19.24 7.37
N TYR A 105 -9.21 -19.92 7.55
CA TYR A 105 -9.51 -20.56 8.82
C TYR A 105 -10.17 -21.93 8.67
N TYR A 106 -10.06 -22.73 9.72
CA TYR A 106 -10.77 -23.97 9.87
C TYR A 106 -11.48 -24.03 11.21
N LYS A 107 -12.81 -24.16 11.17
CA LYS A 107 -13.65 -24.41 12.33
C LYS A 107 -13.77 -25.91 12.57
N PHE A 108 -13.37 -26.37 13.73
CA PHE A 108 -13.47 -27.78 14.06
C PHE A 108 -14.93 -28.22 14.21
N PRO A 109 -15.28 -29.41 13.71
CA PRO A 109 -16.64 -29.94 13.84
C PRO A 109 -17.09 -30.01 15.28
N GLN A 110 -18.34 -29.64 15.54
CA GLN A 110 -18.94 -29.68 16.88
C GLN A 110 -18.87 -31.07 17.54
N THR A 111 -18.90 -32.13 16.75
CA THR A 111 -18.76 -33.52 17.23
C THR A 111 -17.39 -33.77 17.86
N TRP A 112 -16.34 -33.12 17.40
CA TRP A 112 -15.00 -33.24 17.97
C TRP A 112 -14.84 -32.37 19.21
N VAL A 113 -15.33 -31.14 19.12
CA VAL A 113 -15.23 -30.14 20.18
C VAL A 113 -15.98 -30.60 21.44
N LYS A 114 -17.21 -31.12 21.31
CA LYS A 114 -18.03 -31.62 22.40
C LYS A 114 -17.45 -32.84 23.13
N LYS A 115 -16.53 -33.59 22.49
CA LYS A 115 -15.85 -34.70 23.17
C LYS A 115 -14.97 -34.24 24.33
N SER A 116 -14.48 -32.98 24.28
CA SER A 116 -13.67 -32.39 25.37
C SER A 116 -14.48 -32.10 26.63
N LYS A 117 -15.84 -32.02 26.56
CA LYS A 117 -16.77 -31.63 27.62
C LYS A 117 -16.56 -30.22 28.18
N ILE A 118 -15.55 -29.50 27.73
CA ILE A 118 -15.16 -28.18 28.22
C ILE A 118 -15.29 -27.13 27.10
N LEU A 119 -14.97 -27.52 25.87
CA LEU A 119 -14.95 -26.62 24.72
C LEU A 119 -16.32 -26.50 24.06
N SER A 120 -16.73 -25.27 23.77
CA SER A 120 -17.94 -24.97 22.98
C SER A 120 -17.64 -24.79 21.48
N ASN A 121 -16.47 -24.26 21.16
CA ASN A 121 -15.98 -24.13 19.78
C ASN A 121 -14.46 -24.09 19.73
N ALA A 122 -13.89 -24.38 18.54
CA ALA A 122 -12.48 -24.22 18.27
C ALA A 122 -12.28 -23.85 16.81
N LYS A 123 -11.39 -22.88 16.55
CA LYS A 123 -11.03 -22.39 15.21
C LYS A 123 -9.52 -22.14 15.15
N ILE A 124 -8.86 -22.65 14.13
CA ILE A 124 -7.48 -22.29 13.79
C ILE A 124 -7.52 -21.35 12.58
N TYR A 125 -6.64 -20.36 12.53
CA TYR A 125 -6.59 -19.43 11.41
C TYR A 125 -5.17 -18.94 11.12
N VAL A 126 -4.99 -18.51 9.87
CA VAL A 126 -3.83 -17.71 9.43
C VAL A 126 -4.40 -16.46 8.78
N ARG A 127 -3.90 -15.29 9.21
CA ARG A 127 -4.33 -14.00 8.70
C ARG A 127 -3.15 -13.22 8.15
N GLY A 128 -3.28 -12.73 6.92
CA GLY A 128 -2.39 -11.76 6.33
C GLY A 128 -2.98 -10.36 6.42
N ILE A 129 -2.15 -9.36 6.67
CA ILE A 129 -2.53 -7.95 6.79
C ILE A 129 -1.68 -7.14 5.82
N ASP A 130 -2.31 -6.26 5.04
CA ASP A 130 -1.69 -5.37 4.05
C ASP A 130 -0.73 -6.10 3.06
N LEU A 131 -1.11 -7.30 2.62
CA LEU A 131 -0.25 -8.14 1.79
C LEU A 131 -0.03 -7.59 0.38
N LEU A 132 -1.04 -6.96 -0.21
CA LEU A 132 -1.01 -6.47 -1.59
C LEU A 132 -1.49 -5.03 -1.66
N CYS A 133 -0.81 -4.23 -2.47
CA CYS A 133 -1.21 -2.89 -2.86
C CYS A 133 -1.11 -2.76 -4.38
N PHE A 134 -2.17 -2.29 -5.00
CA PHE A 134 -2.24 -1.95 -6.41
C PHE A 134 -2.35 -0.43 -6.52
N ASP A 135 -1.30 0.23 -6.94
CA ASP A 135 -1.20 1.67 -7.07
C ASP A 135 -0.31 2.07 -8.25
N LYS A 136 -0.15 3.38 -8.47
CA LYS A 136 0.68 3.93 -9.52
C LYS A 136 1.89 4.72 -9.01
N ILE A 137 2.13 4.72 -7.70
CA ILE A 137 3.25 5.41 -7.05
C ILE A 137 4.33 4.39 -6.71
N ASN A 138 5.34 4.26 -7.56
CA ASN A 138 6.36 3.21 -7.46
C ASN A 138 7.34 3.36 -6.29
N ILE A 139 7.47 4.54 -5.67
CA ILE A 139 8.54 4.83 -4.69
C ILE A 139 8.05 5.13 -3.28
N ALA A 140 6.74 5.20 -3.07
CA ALA A 140 6.15 5.49 -1.77
C ALA A 140 4.83 4.72 -1.62
N ASP A 141 4.45 4.45 -0.37
CA ASP A 141 3.12 3.90 -0.08
C ASP A 141 2.06 4.99 -0.37
N PRO A 142 1.01 4.71 -1.16
CA PRO A 142 0.00 5.71 -1.52
C PRO A 142 -0.79 6.25 -0.31
N GLU A 143 -0.82 5.56 0.82
CA GLU A 143 -1.47 6.06 2.03
C GLU A 143 -0.57 6.95 2.86
N VAL A 144 0.74 6.75 2.74
CA VAL A 144 1.73 7.50 3.51
C VAL A 144 2.40 8.50 2.59
N TYR A 145 2.21 9.80 2.86
CA TYR A 145 2.79 10.86 2.05
C TYR A 145 4.16 11.27 2.58
N GLY A 146 5.15 11.32 1.67
CA GLY A 146 6.52 11.73 1.99
C GLY A 146 7.44 10.56 2.38
N ALA A 147 8.61 10.90 2.91
CA ALA A 147 9.62 9.92 3.37
C ALA A 147 9.30 9.45 4.80
N THR A 148 8.20 8.77 4.96
CA THR A 148 7.81 8.16 6.23
C THR A 148 7.83 6.64 6.11
N TYR A 149 7.80 5.97 7.24
CA TYR A 149 7.85 4.51 7.27
C TYR A 149 6.60 3.93 6.59
N PRO A 150 6.74 3.07 5.59
CA PRO A 150 5.59 2.48 4.89
C PRO A 150 4.83 1.51 5.80
N LEU A 151 3.57 1.25 5.46
CA LEU A 151 2.79 0.21 6.13
C LEU A 151 3.45 -1.16 5.93
N THR A 152 3.57 -1.90 7.02
CA THR A 152 4.23 -3.21 7.01
C THR A 152 3.23 -4.33 6.72
N ARG A 153 3.68 -5.31 5.95
CA ARG A 153 2.96 -6.56 5.75
C ARG A 153 3.14 -7.44 6.98
N SER A 154 2.06 -8.06 7.43
CA SER A 154 2.10 -8.95 8.60
C SER A 154 1.36 -10.25 8.31
N VAL A 155 1.87 -11.33 8.89
CA VAL A 155 1.20 -12.64 8.88
C VAL A 155 1.07 -13.09 10.32
N VAL A 156 -0.14 -13.46 10.70
CA VAL A 156 -0.49 -13.91 12.06
C VAL A 156 -1.15 -15.27 11.96
N ALA A 157 -0.72 -16.21 12.80
CA ALA A 157 -1.42 -17.48 13.01
C ALA A 157 -2.01 -17.52 14.42
N GLY A 158 -3.19 -18.07 14.57
CA GLY A 158 -3.86 -18.11 15.85
C GLY A 158 -4.84 -19.27 16.01
N LEU A 159 -5.19 -19.49 17.27
CA LEU A 159 -6.19 -20.45 17.71
C LEU A 159 -7.24 -19.71 18.55
N THR A 160 -8.50 -19.88 18.20
CA THR A 160 -9.63 -19.39 19.00
C THR A 160 -10.31 -20.55 19.66
N ILE A 161 -10.53 -20.48 20.96
CA ILE A 161 -11.18 -21.51 21.76
C ILE A 161 -12.32 -20.83 22.54
N GLY A 162 -13.52 -21.40 22.46
CA GLY A 162 -14.65 -21.06 23.31
C GLY A 162 -14.84 -22.13 24.38
N LEU A 163 -15.11 -21.70 25.60
CA LEU A 163 -15.42 -22.55 26.77
C LEU A 163 -16.92 -22.62 27.01
#